data_214ae31c26e30c4499b1281d8667d30c
#
_entry.id   214ae31c26e30c4499b1281d8667d30c
#
_cell.length_a   1.000
_cell.length_b   1.000
_cell.length_c   1.000
_cell.angle_alpha   90.00
_cell.angle_beta   90.00
_cell.angle_gamma   90.00
#
_symmetry.space_group_name_H-M   'P 1'
#
loop_
_entity.id
_entity.type
_entity.pdbx_description
1 polymer ?
#
loop_
_entity_poly.entity_id
_entity_poly.type
_entity_poly.pdbx_seq_one_letter_code
_entity_poly.pdbx_strand_id
1 'polypeptide(L)'
;MNFFRKHFVAVALGLVALAAIAFILPYFLGDNSNNTQRVIELTTDDVVFRKDAELSIYKRDSLLQGLEVQLAQTEDERAVGLMYRSSMEEQQGMWFVFENEAPRSFYMKNTLIPLDIIYLNKDKKVVSIAKNAHPKDETSLPSEAPAMYVLEINGGLADKWGIEKGDRVEISKLEN
;
A
#
# COMPACT_ATOMS: atom_id res chain seq x y z
N MET A 1 27.72 -70.12 10.50
CA MET A 1 26.98 -69.35 11.53
C MET A 1 27.91 -68.40 12.32
N ASN A 2 28.99 -67.88 11.72
CA ASN A 2 30.00 -67.09 12.46
C ASN A 2 30.31 -65.71 11.89
N PHE A 3 29.68 -65.35 10.74
CA PHE A 3 29.90 -64.02 10.12
C PHE A 3 29.25 -62.89 10.94
N PHE A 4 28.03 -63.09 11.34
CA PHE A 4 27.26 -62.08 12.13
C PHE A 4 27.89 -61.85 13.53
N ARG A 5 28.45 -62.86 14.13
CA ARG A 5 29.07 -62.75 15.48
C ARG A 5 30.35 -61.98 15.45
N LYS A 6 31.14 -62.11 14.34
CA LYS A 6 32.45 -61.42 14.15
C LYS A 6 32.32 -59.97 13.75
N HIS A 7 31.17 -59.61 13.16
CA HIS A 7 30.91 -58.23 12.66
C HIS A 7 29.69 -57.58 13.33
N PHE A 8 29.19 -58.12 14.42
CA PHE A 8 28.03 -57.62 15.10
C PHE A 8 28.08 -56.14 15.46
N VAL A 9 29.25 -55.68 15.96
CA VAL A 9 29.45 -54.26 16.31
C VAL A 9 29.43 -53.38 15.06
N ALA A 10 30.04 -53.81 13.96
CA ALA A 10 30.05 -53.05 12.71
C ALA A 10 28.68 -52.99 12.07
N VAL A 11 27.91 -54.07 12.11
CA VAL A 11 26.51 -54.11 11.62
C VAL A 11 25.61 -53.24 12.48
N ALA A 12 25.74 -53.32 13.81
CA ALA A 12 24.96 -52.48 14.74
C ALA A 12 25.29 -50.98 14.55
N LEU A 13 26.56 -50.60 14.40
CA LEU A 13 26.96 -49.21 14.12
C LEU A 13 26.45 -48.74 12.76
N GLY A 14 26.44 -49.60 11.74
CA GLY A 14 25.89 -49.28 10.42
C GLY A 14 24.39 -49.02 10.48
N LEU A 15 23.61 -49.80 11.24
CA LEU A 15 22.18 -49.59 11.43
C LEU A 15 21.87 -48.32 12.21
N VAL A 16 22.66 -47.99 13.24
CA VAL A 16 22.54 -46.74 13.98
C VAL A 16 22.85 -45.53 13.09
N ALA A 17 23.88 -45.63 12.24
CA ALA A 17 24.23 -44.56 11.29
C ALA A 17 23.10 -44.35 10.23
N LEU A 18 22.52 -45.44 9.70
CA LEU A 18 21.40 -45.39 8.78
C LEU A 18 20.12 -44.78 9.43
N ALA A 19 19.85 -45.15 10.69
CA ALA A 19 18.72 -44.54 11.43
C ALA A 19 18.96 -43.07 11.71
N ALA A 20 20.19 -42.65 12.04
CA ALA A 20 20.56 -41.27 12.24
C ALA A 20 20.42 -40.45 10.92
N ILE A 21 20.86 -41.02 9.79
CA ILE A 21 20.69 -40.40 8.46
C ILE A 21 19.21 -40.27 8.11
N ALA A 22 18.40 -41.32 8.35
CA ALA A 22 16.95 -41.26 8.08
C ALA A 22 16.21 -40.23 8.95
N PHE A 23 16.74 -39.93 10.15
CA PHE A 23 16.19 -38.94 11.06
C PHE A 23 16.65 -37.51 10.73
N ILE A 24 17.89 -37.36 10.24
CA ILE A 24 18.48 -36.05 9.95
C ILE A 24 18.23 -35.62 8.49
N LEU A 25 18.12 -36.56 7.55
CA LEU A 25 17.89 -36.30 6.14
C LEU A 25 16.62 -35.45 5.87
N PRO A 26 15.48 -35.67 6.55
CA PRO A 26 14.31 -34.79 6.41
C PRO A 26 14.57 -33.34 6.84
N TYR A 27 15.49 -33.10 7.79
CA TYR A 27 15.88 -31.74 8.20
C TYR A 27 16.70 -31.00 7.15
N PHE A 28 17.50 -31.76 6.35
CA PHE A 28 18.30 -31.17 5.27
C PHE A 28 17.60 -31.19 3.90
N LEU A 29 16.71 -32.17 3.71
CA LEU A 29 15.82 -32.26 2.54
C LEU A 29 14.41 -31.73 2.87
N GLY A 30 14.27 -31.09 4.05
CA GLY A 30 13.04 -30.47 4.49
C GLY A 30 12.48 -29.63 3.37
N ASP A 31 11.37 -30.11 2.92
CA ASP A 31 10.51 -29.62 1.89
C ASP A 31 10.46 -28.09 1.88
N ASN A 32 11.16 -27.49 0.92
CA ASN A 32 10.94 -26.10 0.51
C ASN A 32 9.63 -25.99 -0.25
N SER A 33 8.73 -26.96 -0.08
CA SER A 33 7.40 -26.93 -0.60
C SER A 33 6.50 -26.18 0.39
N ASN A 34 6.05 -25.02 -0.03
CA ASN A 34 4.91 -24.26 0.45
C ASN A 34 5.14 -23.08 1.41
N ASN A 35 6.32 -22.48 1.44
CA ASN A 35 6.33 -21.05 1.62
C ASN A 35 6.65 -20.36 0.30
N THR A 36 5.89 -20.67 -0.74
CA THR A 36 5.68 -19.75 -1.83
C THR A 36 4.81 -18.65 -1.19
N GLN A 37 5.47 -17.71 -0.48
CA GLN A 37 4.98 -16.35 -0.52
C GLN A 37 4.70 -16.13 -2.01
N ARG A 38 3.43 -16.08 -2.37
CA ARG A 38 3.03 -15.41 -3.59
C ARG A 38 3.57 -14.00 -3.44
N VAL A 39 4.77 -13.78 -3.88
CA VAL A 39 5.17 -12.48 -4.36
C VAL A 39 4.20 -12.28 -5.51
N ILE A 40 3.09 -11.61 -5.21
CA ILE A 40 2.26 -11.01 -6.24
C ILE A 40 3.24 -10.00 -6.83
N GLU A 41 3.90 -10.40 -7.90
CA GLU A 41 4.56 -9.49 -8.82
C GLU A 41 3.39 -8.67 -9.38
N LEU A 42 3.01 -7.60 -8.65
CA LEU A 42 2.16 -6.57 -9.20
C LEU A 42 2.97 -5.96 -10.33
N THR A 43 2.75 -6.47 -11.54
CA THR A 43 3.20 -5.77 -12.73
C THR A 43 2.45 -4.44 -12.75
N THR A 44 3.12 -3.37 -13.16
CA THR A 44 2.56 -2.01 -13.22
C THR A 44 1.28 -1.93 -14.08
N ASP A 45 1.02 -2.94 -14.90
CA ASP A 45 -0.16 -3.06 -15.75
C ASP A 45 -1.40 -3.63 -15.02
N ASP A 46 -1.23 -4.23 -13.83
CA ASP A 46 -2.32 -4.89 -13.10
C ASP A 46 -3.08 -3.97 -12.13
N VAL A 47 -2.61 -2.73 -11.93
CA VAL A 47 -3.25 -1.79 -11.02
C VAL A 47 -4.26 -0.92 -11.76
N VAL A 48 -5.40 -1.53 -12.13
CA VAL A 48 -6.50 -0.80 -12.79
C VAL A 48 -7.13 0.19 -11.81
N PHE A 49 -7.41 1.41 -12.31
CA PHE A 49 -8.15 2.40 -11.53
C PHE A 49 -9.60 1.92 -11.30
N ARG A 50 -10.05 1.96 -10.06
CA ARG A 50 -11.42 1.65 -9.67
C ARG A 50 -12.15 2.94 -9.29
N LYS A 51 -13.17 3.31 -10.03
CA LYS A 51 -14.03 4.44 -9.68
C LYS A 51 -15.01 4.00 -8.58
N ASP A 52 -14.80 4.47 -7.37
CA ASP A 52 -15.65 4.15 -6.21
C ASP A 52 -16.60 5.31 -5.85
N ALA A 53 -16.20 6.54 -6.19
CA ALA A 53 -16.95 7.74 -5.85
C ALA A 53 -16.64 8.88 -6.84
N GLU A 54 -17.52 9.88 -6.85
CA GLU A 54 -17.29 11.19 -7.45
C GLU A 54 -17.03 12.22 -6.35
N LEU A 55 -16.06 13.09 -6.61
CA LEU A 55 -15.62 14.11 -5.68
C LEU A 55 -15.61 15.47 -6.36
N SER A 56 -16.09 16.49 -5.66
CA SER A 56 -16.08 17.87 -6.12
C SER A 56 -15.36 18.78 -5.13
N ILE A 57 -14.47 19.62 -5.65
CA ILE A 57 -13.69 20.59 -4.87
C ILE A 57 -14.28 21.97 -5.12
N TYR A 58 -14.53 22.72 -4.05
CA TYR A 58 -15.14 24.03 -4.09
C TYR A 58 -14.27 25.07 -3.37
N LYS A 59 -14.11 26.22 -3.99
CA LYS A 59 -13.62 27.43 -3.36
C LYS A 59 -14.80 28.32 -3.04
N ARG A 60 -15.14 28.46 -1.74
CA ARG A 60 -16.41 29.04 -1.31
C ARG A 60 -17.59 28.27 -1.95
N ASP A 61 -18.38 28.90 -2.84
CA ASP A 61 -19.51 28.28 -3.53
C ASP A 61 -19.22 27.96 -5.02
N SER A 62 -18.00 28.21 -5.48
CA SER A 62 -17.60 27.96 -6.87
C SER A 62 -16.93 26.60 -6.99
N LEU A 63 -17.44 25.76 -7.91
CA LEU A 63 -16.79 24.50 -8.27
C LEU A 63 -15.43 24.78 -8.92
N LEU A 64 -14.35 24.24 -8.33
CA LEU A 64 -13.02 24.28 -8.92
C LEU A 64 -12.80 23.09 -9.86
N GLN A 65 -13.10 21.88 -9.36
CA GLN A 65 -12.81 20.64 -10.09
C GLN A 65 -13.71 19.49 -9.64
N GLY A 66 -14.09 18.63 -10.59
CA GLY A 66 -14.71 17.33 -10.34
C GLY A 66 -13.70 16.20 -10.60
N LEU A 67 -13.74 15.17 -9.78
CA LEU A 67 -12.81 14.03 -9.82
C LEU A 67 -13.55 12.71 -9.69
N GLU A 68 -13.01 11.69 -10.31
CA GLU A 68 -13.30 10.29 -10.01
C GLU A 68 -12.26 9.80 -8.98
N VAL A 69 -12.71 9.18 -7.90
CA VAL A 69 -11.78 8.73 -6.87
C VAL A 69 -11.96 7.25 -6.52
N GLN A 70 -10.83 6.62 -6.26
CA GLN A 70 -10.77 5.33 -5.60
C GLN A 70 -10.76 5.57 -4.09
N LEU A 71 -11.47 4.74 -3.33
CA LEU A 71 -11.54 4.84 -1.87
C LEU A 71 -10.50 3.93 -1.22
N ALA A 72 -9.77 4.45 -0.25
CA ALA A 72 -8.90 3.71 0.67
C ALA A 72 -9.48 3.82 2.08
N GLN A 73 -10.24 2.79 2.50
CA GLN A 73 -11.03 2.79 3.74
C GLN A 73 -10.49 1.80 4.77
N THR A 74 -9.88 0.70 4.34
CA THR A 74 -9.25 -0.28 5.22
C THR A 74 -7.79 0.10 5.50
N GLU A 75 -7.21 -0.50 6.52
CA GLU A 75 -5.80 -0.29 6.86
C GLU A 75 -4.87 -0.72 5.70
N ASP A 76 -5.15 -1.87 5.09
CA ASP A 76 -4.38 -2.38 3.96
C ASP A 76 -4.49 -1.48 2.72
N GLU A 77 -5.70 -1.00 2.38
CA GLU A 77 -5.88 -0.07 1.26
C GLU A 77 -5.13 1.25 1.49
N ARG A 78 -5.17 1.79 2.72
CA ARG A 78 -4.41 2.99 3.07
C ARG A 78 -2.91 2.77 3.05
N ALA A 79 -2.44 1.57 3.46
CA ALA A 79 -1.01 1.25 3.45
C ALA A 79 -0.45 1.11 2.04
N VAL A 80 -1.22 0.57 1.11
CA VAL A 80 -0.83 0.43 -0.30
C VAL A 80 -1.00 1.74 -1.07
N GLY A 81 -2.14 2.42 -0.90
CA GLY A 81 -2.42 3.70 -1.59
C GLY A 81 -2.18 3.62 -3.10
N LEU A 82 -1.45 4.59 -3.63
CA LEU A 82 -1.08 4.69 -5.05
C LEU A 82 0.27 4.04 -5.38
N MET A 83 0.81 3.18 -4.51
CA MET A 83 2.05 2.44 -4.78
C MET A 83 1.95 1.65 -6.08
N TYR A 84 3.08 1.57 -6.80
CA TYR A 84 3.28 0.80 -8.04
C TYR A 84 2.46 1.29 -9.26
N ARG A 85 1.65 2.35 -9.14
CA ARG A 85 0.98 2.93 -10.31
C ARG A 85 1.97 3.68 -11.17
N SER A 86 1.98 3.34 -12.45
CA SER A 86 2.83 3.97 -13.47
C SER A 86 2.24 5.28 -13.99
N SER A 87 0.91 5.44 -13.90
CA SER A 87 0.18 6.64 -14.34
C SER A 87 -1.15 6.77 -13.61
N MET A 88 -1.72 7.97 -13.64
CA MET A 88 -3.06 8.29 -13.19
C MET A 88 -3.57 9.45 -14.07
N GLU A 89 -4.82 9.39 -14.52
CA GLU A 89 -5.39 10.46 -15.33
C GLU A 89 -5.60 11.73 -14.50
N GLU A 90 -5.72 12.89 -15.19
CA GLU A 90 -5.82 14.19 -14.52
C GLU A 90 -7.04 14.30 -13.60
N GLN A 91 -8.17 13.69 -14.01
CA GLN A 91 -9.42 13.72 -13.26
C GLN A 91 -9.57 12.53 -12.28
N GLN A 92 -8.49 11.80 -12.04
CA GLN A 92 -8.47 10.68 -11.08
C GLN A 92 -7.73 11.05 -9.82
N GLY A 93 -8.10 10.40 -8.72
CA GLY A 93 -7.43 10.53 -7.44
C GLY A 93 -7.72 9.37 -6.50
N MET A 94 -7.09 9.39 -5.33
CA MET A 94 -7.40 8.46 -4.26
C MET A 94 -7.83 9.22 -3.01
N TRP A 95 -8.96 8.80 -2.44
CA TRP A 95 -9.54 9.37 -1.24
C TRP A 95 -9.37 8.41 -0.07
N PHE A 96 -8.56 8.82 0.90
CA PHE A 96 -8.28 8.09 2.12
C PHE A 96 -9.26 8.51 3.22
N VAL A 97 -9.82 7.52 3.91
CA VAL A 97 -10.76 7.74 5.02
C VAL A 97 -10.15 7.17 6.29
N PHE A 98 -10.04 7.97 7.32
CA PHE A 98 -9.61 7.57 8.64
C PHE A 98 -10.78 7.60 9.62
N GLU A 99 -10.70 6.79 10.68
CA GLU A 99 -11.77 6.68 11.69
C GLU A 99 -11.90 7.93 12.57
N ASN A 100 -10.80 8.66 12.76
CA ASN A 100 -10.74 9.85 13.60
C ASN A 100 -9.93 10.97 12.96
N GLU A 101 -10.15 12.18 13.43
CA GLU A 101 -9.33 13.34 13.09
C GLU A 101 -8.08 13.36 13.98
N ALA A 102 -6.89 13.25 13.37
CA ALA A 102 -5.60 13.22 14.05
C ALA A 102 -4.49 13.76 13.13
N PRO A 103 -3.31 14.12 13.66
CA PRO A 103 -2.14 14.37 12.82
C PRO A 103 -1.87 13.15 11.94
N ARG A 104 -1.65 13.39 10.64
CA ARG A 104 -1.33 12.36 9.65
C ARG A 104 0.03 12.62 9.05
N SER A 105 0.63 11.57 8.54
CA SER A 105 1.86 11.68 7.76
C SER A 105 1.84 10.65 6.64
N PHE A 106 2.27 11.07 5.48
CA PHE A 106 2.41 10.27 4.28
C PHE A 106 3.88 10.22 3.85
N TYR A 107 4.19 9.40 2.89
CA TYR A 107 5.50 9.27 2.25
C TYR A 107 5.30 8.67 0.87
N MET A 108 6.30 8.77 0.00
CA MET A 108 6.20 8.34 -1.40
C MET A 108 6.87 6.99 -1.68
N LYS A 109 7.01 6.13 -0.66
CA LYS A 109 7.59 4.79 -0.82
C LYS A 109 6.83 4.00 -1.89
N ASN A 110 7.58 3.39 -2.83
CA ASN A 110 7.03 2.62 -3.94
C ASN A 110 6.02 3.37 -4.83
N THR A 111 5.82 4.68 -4.64
CA THR A 111 4.98 5.52 -5.50
C THR A 111 5.81 6.00 -6.68
N LEU A 112 5.33 5.78 -7.91
CA LEU A 112 6.11 5.99 -9.14
C LEU A 112 5.78 7.31 -9.83
N ILE A 113 4.67 7.95 -9.46
CA ILE A 113 4.20 9.23 -10.00
C ILE A 113 4.31 10.33 -8.95
N PRO A 114 4.59 11.59 -9.32
CA PRO A 114 4.53 12.71 -8.39
C PRO A 114 3.10 12.95 -7.93
N LEU A 115 2.90 13.34 -6.66
CA LEU A 115 1.57 13.56 -6.09
C LEU A 115 1.46 14.90 -5.37
N ASP A 116 0.26 15.49 -5.39
CA ASP A 116 -0.17 16.47 -4.41
C ASP A 116 -1.01 15.73 -3.34
N ILE A 117 -0.63 15.87 -2.08
CA ILE A 117 -1.28 15.23 -0.94
C ILE A 117 -2.04 16.30 -0.17
N ILE A 118 -3.37 16.26 -0.27
CA ILE A 118 -4.29 17.26 0.28
C ILE A 118 -4.90 16.69 1.54
N TYR A 119 -4.64 17.31 2.68
CA TYR A 119 -5.17 16.92 3.98
C TYR A 119 -6.43 17.69 4.30
N LEU A 120 -7.47 16.99 4.79
CA LEU A 120 -8.76 17.59 5.10
C LEU A 120 -9.23 17.17 6.49
N ASN A 121 -9.85 18.12 7.18
CA ASN A 121 -10.44 17.87 8.49
C ASN A 121 -11.76 17.07 8.39
N LYS A 122 -12.42 16.82 9.53
CA LYS A 122 -13.69 16.08 9.60
C LYS A 122 -14.83 16.78 8.81
N ASP A 123 -14.77 18.09 8.64
CA ASP A 123 -15.73 18.88 7.87
C ASP A 123 -15.38 18.92 6.37
N LYS A 124 -14.41 18.09 5.94
CA LYS A 124 -13.89 18.01 4.57
C LYS A 124 -13.38 19.35 4.04
N LYS A 125 -12.77 20.15 4.92
CA LYS A 125 -12.08 21.40 4.54
C LYS A 125 -10.58 21.13 4.49
N VAL A 126 -9.93 21.65 3.47
CA VAL A 126 -8.47 21.54 3.31
C VAL A 126 -7.77 22.25 4.47
N VAL A 127 -6.90 21.54 5.16
CA VAL A 127 -6.10 22.05 6.28
C VAL A 127 -4.63 22.28 5.89
N SER A 128 -4.09 21.44 5.02
CA SER A 128 -2.74 21.61 4.45
C SER A 128 -2.59 20.83 3.15
N ILE A 129 -1.55 21.11 2.39
CA ILE A 129 -1.24 20.46 1.12
C ILE A 129 0.27 20.25 1.05
N ALA A 130 0.71 19.00 0.92
CA ALA A 130 2.07 18.68 0.51
C ALA A 130 2.08 18.62 -1.03
N LYS A 131 2.65 19.66 -1.67
CA LYS A 131 2.64 19.81 -3.12
C LYS A 131 3.81 19.12 -3.77
N ASN A 132 3.55 18.50 -4.91
CA ASN A 132 4.55 17.92 -5.80
C ASN A 132 5.53 16.97 -5.08
N ALA A 133 4.99 16.10 -4.22
CA ALA A 133 5.77 15.09 -3.53
C ALA A 133 6.49 14.19 -4.54
N HIS A 134 7.81 14.00 -4.35
CA HIS A 134 8.65 13.31 -5.32
C HIS A 134 8.48 11.79 -5.23
N PRO A 135 8.41 11.09 -6.38
CA PRO A 135 8.35 9.64 -6.42
C PRO A 135 9.48 8.99 -5.61
N LYS A 136 9.15 7.93 -4.87
CA LYS A 136 10.10 7.12 -4.05
C LYS A 136 10.80 7.87 -2.92
N ASP A 137 10.40 9.10 -2.60
CA ASP A 137 10.91 9.81 -1.44
C ASP A 137 10.21 9.28 -0.18
N GLU A 138 10.99 8.78 0.77
CA GLU A 138 10.50 8.27 2.06
C GLU A 138 10.50 9.34 3.15
N THR A 139 10.79 10.58 2.81
CA THR A 139 10.68 11.71 3.75
C THR A 139 9.23 11.86 4.21
N SER A 140 9.06 12.06 5.51
CA SER A 140 7.75 12.29 6.11
C SER A 140 7.10 13.58 5.59
N LEU A 141 5.86 13.46 5.13
CA LEU A 141 5.01 14.55 4.66
C LEU A 141 3.84 14.74 5.64
N PRO A 142 4.00 15.55 6.70
CA PRO A 142 3.00 15.69 7.75
C PRO A 142 1.83 16.58 7.32
N SER A 143 0.67 16.36 7.94
CA SER A 143 -0.55 17.13 7.68
C SER A 143 -0.57 18.55 8.25
N GLU A 144 0.45 18.95 9.02
CA GLU A 144 0.54 20.24 9.72
C GLU A 144 -0.63 20.57 10.67
N ALA A 145 -1.76 19.89 10.52
CA ALA A 145 -2.96 19.99 11.36
C ALA A 145 -3.68 18.63 11.38
N PRO A 146 -4.56 18.37 12.36
CA PRO A 146 -5.36 17.14 12.39
C PRO A 146 -6.18 16.98 11.09
N ALA A 147 -6.15 15.78 10.52
CA ALA A 147 -6.87 15.40 9.31
C ALA A 147 -7.64 14.09 9.50
N MET A 148 -8.83 14.02 8.93
CA MET A 148 -9.67 12.82 8.88
C MET A 148 -9.70 12.21 7.49
N TYR A 149 -9.45 13.03 6.47
CA TYR A 149 -9.41 12.61 5.07
C TYR A 149 -8.12 13.09 4.42
N VAL A 150 -7.70 12.35 3.40
CA VAL A 150 -6.61 12.76 2.52
C VAL A 150 -7.03 12.49 1.08
N LEU A 151 -6.79 13.46 0.19
CA LEU A 151 -6.94 13.31 -1.24
C LEU A 151 -5.56 13.36 -1.89
N GLU A 152 -5.20 12.30 -2.60
CA GLU A 152 -4.03 12.25 -3.47
C GLU A 152 -4.44 12.45 -4.92
N ILE A 153 -3.77 13.37 -5.60
CA ILE A 153 -3.91 13.68 -7.03
C ILE A 153 -2.54 13.80 -7.66
N ASN A 154 -2.46 13.82 -8.99
CA ASN A 154 -1.17 14.05 -9.66
C ASN A 154 -0.50 15.34 -9.21
N GLY A 155 0.82 15.30 -9.07
CA GLY A 155 1.62 16.45 -8.63
C GLY A 155 1.47 17.68 -9.52
N GLY A 156 1.32 18.84 -8.90
CA GLY A 156 1.12 20.13 -9.56
C GLY A 156 -0.35 20.47 -9.86
N LEU A 157 -1.30 19.54 -9.71
CA LEU A 157 -2.71 19.81 -9.97
C LEU A 157 -3.36 20.72 -8.92
N ALA A 158 -2.89 20.69 -7.68
CA ALA A 158 -3.37 21.59 -6.65
C ALA A 158 -3.10 23.06 -7.04
N ASP A 159 -1.94 23.35 -7.59
CA ASP A 159 -1.61 24.68 -8.12
C ASP A 159 -2.41 25.02 -9.39
N LYS A 160 -2.48 24.07 -10.33
CA LYS A 160 -3.21 24.25 -11.59
C LYS A 160 -4.67 24.60 -11.37
N TRP A 161 -5.32 23.94 -10.39
CA TRP A 161 -6.74 24.16 -10.07
C TRP A 161 -6.96 25.24 -8.99
N GLY A 162 -5.89 25.78 -8.42
CA GLY A 162 -5.94 26.81 -7.40
C GLY A 162 -6.53 26.34 -6.09
N ILE A 163 -6.26 25.07 -5.71
CA ILE A 163 -6.72 24.50 -4.43
C ILE A 163 -5.88 25.10 -3.30
N GLU A 164 -6.58 25.57 -2.26
CA GLU A 164 -5.96 26.24 -1.13
C GLU A 164 -6.56 25.76 0.21
N LYS A 165 -5.85 26.07 1.29
CA LYS A 165 -6.36 25.86 2.64
C LYS A 165 -7.70 26.57 2.83
N GLY A 166 -8.69 25.85 3.37
CA GLY A 166 -10.06 26.31 3.60
C GLY A 166 -11.03 25.92 2.48
N ASP A 167 -10.55 25.46 1.33
CA ASP A 167 -11.42 24.95 0.27
C ASP A 167 -12.16 23.70 0.78
N ARG A 168 -13.34 23.45 0.23
CA ARG A 168 -14.26 22.40 0.68
C ARG A 168 -14.38 21.29 -0.35
N VAL A 169 -14.50 20.06 0.14
CA VAL A 169 -14.73 18.89 -0.70
C VAL A 169 -16.09 18.27 -0.39
N GLU A 170 -16.80 17.90 -1.44
CA GLU A 170 -17.99 17.04 -1.39
C GLU A 170 -17.68 15.73 -2.08
N ILE A 171 -18.18 14.62 -1.55
CA ILE A 171 -18.00 13.30 -2.13
C ILE A 171 -19.31 12.53 -2.10
N SER A 172 -19.66 11.91 -3.22
CA SER A 172 -20.80 11.01 -3.38
C SER A 172 -20.30 9.63 -3.80
N LYS A 173 -20.64 8.60 -3.02
CA LYS A 173 -20.35 7.22 -3.41
C LYS A 173 -21.27 6.84 -4.59
N LEU A 174 -20.72 6.04 -5.50
CA LEU A 174 -21.55 5.42 -6.52
C LEU A 174 -22.43 4.36 -5.85
N GLU A 175 -23.73 4.40 -6.15
CA GLU A 175 -24.63 3.31 -5.80
C GLU A 175 -24.38 2.15 -6.76
N ASN A 176 -24.02 0.99 -6.21
CA ASN A 176 -23.85 -0.26 -6.96
C ASN A 176 -25.19 -0.94 -7.18
#